data_be765b08378f250c2f2fc2b128b4da32
#
_entry.id   be765b08378f250c2f2fc2b128b4da32
#
_cell.length_a   1.000
_cell.length_b   1.000
_cell.length_c   1.000
_cell.angle_alpha   90.00
_cell.angle_beta   90.00
_cell.angle_gamma   90.00
#
_symmetry.space_group_name_H-M   'P 1'
#
loop_
_entity.id
_entity.type
_entity.pdbx_description
1 polymer ?
#
loop_
_entity_poly.entity_id
_entity_poly.type
_entity_poly.pdbx_seq_one_letter_code
_entity_poly.pdbx_strand_id
1 'polypeptide(L)'
;MQTTRRDVLIAGAAALAARTAAAQDSAASARTSEPAWKHLFPPGFRNERIKTSGAEINAVIGGSGPPVLMWHGAPQSLITWRLIAPDLAKDFTLVMCDLRGYGDSSKPPDGENHANYSKRPMALDGVEVMAHLGYNRFPVVGHDRGGRVGRRMALDHPDKVAKLAVLDIVPAHYLYSHVTIDFVRAYFHWFNYLRAAPGPENELKATNEAALARATDEVQREYLRTSATMENIHAMCEDYRASASIDLKNDEADIKAGKKIQCPLLTLWAANGAMGRLYDVLAIWKEEGVNVSGKGLPGNHSLQESAPKETLEEIRKFLKA
;
A
#
# COMPACT_ATOMS: atom_id res chain seq x y z
N MET A 1 -9.66 -62.80 -7.94
CA MET A 1 -8.66 -61.95 -8.64
C MET A 1 -7.93 -61.17 -7.54
N GLN A 2 -6.70 -61.54 -7.24
CA GLN A 2 -5.91 -60.84 -6.20
C GLN A 2 -5.18 -59.68 -6.87
N THR A 3 -5.50 -58.45 -6.51
CA THR A 3 -4.78 -57.24 -6.90
C THR A 3 -3.39 -57.26 -6.26
N THR A 4 -2.34 -57.12 -7.04
CA THR A 4 -0.97 -57.18 -6.54
C THR A 4 -0.57 -55.81 -5.94
N ARG A 5 0.40 -55.78 -4.99
CA ARG A 5 0.95 -54.54 -4.41
C ARG A 5 1.43 -53.55 -5.48
N ARG A 6 1.79 -54.04 -6.65
CA ARG A 6 2.26 -53.26 -7.80
C ARG A 6 1.11 -52.45 -8.43
N ASP A 7 -0.10 -53.04 -8.51
CA ASP A 7 -1.29 -52.39 -9.10
C ASP A 7 -1.80 -51.27 -8.19
N VAL A 8 -1.65 -51.41 -6.87
CA VAL A 8 -2.02 -50.36 -5.90
C VAL A 8 -1.07 -49.15 -5.94
N LEU A 9 0.23 -49.40 -6.17
CA LEU A 9 1.23 -48.35 -6.29
C LEU A 9 1.09 -47.57 -7.61
N ILE A 10 0.75 -48.21 -8.71
CA ILE A 10 0.50 -47.55 -10.01
C ILE A 10 -0.76 -46.70 -9.96
N ALA A 11 -1.84 -47.20 -9.33
CA ALA A 11 -3.08 -46.44 -9.15
C ALA A 11 -2.88 -45.22 -8.22
N GLY A 12 -2.06 -45.35 -7.17
CA GLY A 12 -1.72 -44.24 -6.26
C GLY A 12 -0.89 -43.16 -6.93
N ALA A 13 0.07 -43.54 -7.78
CA ALA A 13 0.89 -42.57 -8.51
C ALA A 13 0.10 -41.82 -9.60
N ALA A 14 -0.80 -42.50 -10.30
CA ALA A 14 -1.68 -41.87 -11.29
C ALA A 14 -2.70 -40.89 -10.64
N ALA A 15 -3.24 -41.24 -9.47
CA ALA A 15 -4.15 -40.35 -8.73
C ALA A 15 -3.42 -39.12 -8.15
N LEU A 16 -2.18 -39.23 -7.76
CA LEU A 16 -1.36 -38.13 -7.28
C LEU A 16 -0.94 -37.21 -8.44
N ALA A 17 -0.57 -37.75 -9.59
CA ALA A 17 -0.25 -36.99 -10.80
C ALA A 17 -1.46 -36.25 -11.35
N ALA A 18 -2.65 -36.87 -11.33
CA ALA A 18 -3.91 -36.20 -11.74
C ALA A 18 -4.32 -35.05 -10.79
N ARG A 19 -4.08 -35.20 -9.48
CA ARG A 19 -4.34 -34.14 -8.50
C ARG A 19 -3.36 -32.98 -8.63
N THR A 20 -2.08 -33.23 -8.93
CA THR A 20 -1.08 -32.17 -9.19
C THR A 20 -1.36 -31.44 -10.50
N ALA A 21 -1.76 -32.13 -11.58
CA ALA A 21 -2.15 -31.54 -12.84
C ALA A 21 -3.43 -30.67 -12.68
N ALA A 22 -4.46 -31.17 -11.99
CA ALA A 22 -5.68 -30.40 -11.71
C ALA A 22 -5.44 -29.17 -10.83
N ALA A 23 -4.49 -29.25 -9.87
CA ALA A 23 -4.08 -28.12 -9.05
C ALA A 23 -3.26 -27.09 -9.85
N GLN A 24 -2.44 -27.54 -10.80
CA GLN A 24 -1.70 -26.66 -11.72
C GLN A 24 -2.61 -26.01 -12.74
N ASP A 25 -3.61 -26.71 -13.28
CA ASP A 25 -4.61 -26.18 -14.21
C ASP A 25 -5.56 -25.18 -13.50
N SER A 26 -5.93 -25.44 -12.24
CA SER A 26 -6.73 -24.47 -11.46
C SER A 26 -5.94 -23.23 -11.11
N ALA A 27 -4.64 -23.35 -10.84
CA ALA A 27 -3.73 -22.21 -10.62
C ALA A 27 -3.44 -21.44 -11.92
N ALA A 28 -3.37 -22.12 -13.07
CA ALA A 28 -3.22 -21.51 -14.38
C ALA A 28 -4.52 -20.82 -14.84
N SER A 29 -5.69 -21.41 -14.57
CA SER A 29 -7.02 -20.81 -14.85
C SER A 29 -7.28 -19.57 -13.99
N ALA A 30 -6.77 -19.54 -12.73
CA ALA A 30 -6.84 -18.34 -11.89
C ALA A 30 -5.95 -17.18 -12.39
N ARG A 31 -4.98 -17.44 -13.27
CA ARG A 31 -4.09 -16.42 -13.86
C ARG A 31 -4.63 -15.76 -15.12
N THR A 32 -5.73 -16.26 -15.71
CA THR A 32 -6.28 -15.77 -16.99
C THR A 32 -7.58 -14.96 -16.84
N SER A 33 -8.16 -14.85 -15.63
CA SER A 33 -9.27 -13.91 -15.41
C SER A 33 -8.71 -12.49 -15.33
N GLU A 34 -9.22 -11.58 -16.17
CA GLU A 34 -8.90 -10.15 -16.05
C GLU A 34 -9.10 -9.70 -14.60
N PRO A 35 -8.18 -8.85 -14.07
CA PRO A 35 -8.32 -8.36 -12.70
C PRO A 35 -9.69 -7.69 -12.52
N ALA A 36 -10.39 -8.02 -11.43
CA ALA A 36 -11.73 -7.52 -11.16
C ALA A 36 -11.81 -5.98 -11.08
N TRP A 37 -10.68 -5.30 -10.80
CA TRP A 37 -10.60 -3.84 -10.75
C TRP A 37 -10.83 -3.15 -12.11
N LYS A 38 -10.75 -3.85 -13.24
CA LYS A 38 -10.80 -3.22 -14.58
C LYS A 38 -12.06 -2.39 -14.82
N HIS A 39 -13.19 -2.79 -14.26
CA HIS A 39 -14.44 -2.01 -14.32
C HIS A 39 -14.60 -0.97 -13.21
N LEU A 40 -13.70 -0.95 -12.22
CA LEU A 40 -13.69 0.07 -11.19
C LEU A 40 -13.03 1.39 -11.66
N PHE A 41 -12.38 1.36 -12.83
CA PHE A 41 -11.84 2.54 -13.49
C PHE A 41 -12.49 2.71 -14.89
N PRO A 42 -12.71 3.96 -15.33
CA PRO A 42 -13.27 4.22 -16.65
C PRO A 42 -12.34 3.79 -17.78
N PRO A 43 -12.84 3.66 -19.02
CA PRO A 43 -12.01 3.43 -20.19
C PRO A 43 -10.87 4.45 -20.29
N GLY A 44 -9.70 3.99 -20.77
CA GLY A 44 -8.49 4.82 -20.88
C GLY A 44 -7.48 4.60 -19.77
N PHE A 45 -7.86 3.89 -18.69
CA PHE A 45 -6.89 3.39 -17.72
C PHE A 45 -6.33 2.04 -18.19
N ARG A 46 -5.02 1.87 -18.12
CA ARG A 46 -4.30 0.64 -18.48
C ARG A 46 -3.55 0.07 -17.29
N ASN A 47 -3.42 -1.23 -17.24
CA ASN A 47 -2.58 -1.91 -16.26
C ASN A 47 -1.19 -2.18 -16.83
N GLU A 48 -0.18 -2.06 -15.98
CA GLU A 48 1.20 -2.40 -16.31
C GLU A 48 1.89 -3.04 -15.11
N ARG A 49 2.69 -4.08 -15.38
CA ARG A 49 3.55 -4.73 -14.39
C ARG A 49 4.97 -4.26 -14.62
N ILE A 50 5.52 -3.49 -13.69
CA ILE A 50 6.82 -2.83 -13.84
C ILE A 50 7.82 -3.49 -12.90
N LYS A 51 8.90 -4.03 -13.49
CA LYS A 51 10.00 -4.61 -12.70
C LYS A 51 10.85 -3.50 -12.13
N THR A 52 11.09 -3.58 -10.84
CA THR A 52 12.04 -2.76 -10.09
C THR A 52 13.21 -3.63 -9.63
N SER A 53 14.22 -3.01 -9.02
CA SER A 53 15.39 -3.73 -8.50
C SER A 53 15.04 -4.75 -7.39
N GLY A 54 13.90 -4.56 -6.69
CA GLY A 54 13.51 -5.40 -5.55
C GLY A 54 12.12 -6.04 -5.65
N ALA A 55 11.30 -5.68 -6.66
CA ALA A 55 9.94 -6.17 -6.79
C ALA A 55 9.43 -6.10 -8.23
N GLU A 56 8.24 -6.61 -8.46
CA GLU A 56 7.42 -6.30 -9.62
C GLU A 56 6.18 -5.54 -9.13
N ILE A 57 6.05 -4.30 -9.56
CA ILE A 57 5.00 -3.39 -9.10
C ILE A 57 3.83 -3.41 -10.07
N ASN A 58 2.64 -3.65 -9.54
CA ASN A 58 1.39 -3.53 -10.27
C ASN A 58 0.96 -2.05 -10.29
N ALA A 59 0.77 -1.50 -11.49
CA ALA A 59 0.38 -0.11 -11.69
C ALA A 59 -0.85 -0.01 -12.59
N VAL A 60 -1.76 0.91 -12.26
CA VAL A 60 -2.85 1.35 -13.14
C VAL A 60 -2.57 2.80 -13.52
N ILE A 61 -2.49 3.05 -14.82
CA ILE A 61 -2.06 4.33 -15.38
C ILE A 61 -3.18 4.88 -16.25
N GLY A 62 -3.53 6.15 -16.05
CA GLY A 62 -4.57 6.81 -16.84
C GLY A 62 -4.48 8.32 -16.78
N GLY A 63 -5.19 8.98 -17.72
CA GLY A 63 -5.18 10.43 -17.84
C GLY A 63 -4.07 10.95 -18.75
N SER A 64 -3.96 12.28 -18.81
CA SER A 64 -2.97 13.00 -19.62
C SER A 64 -2.53 14.28 -18.89
N GLY A 65 -1.27 14.70 -19.10
CA GLY A 65 -0.68 15.85 -18.42
C GLY A 65 0.49 15.48 -17.52
N PRO A 66 0.89 16.36 -16.58
CA PRO A 66 2.00 16.08 -15.66
C PRO A 66 1.77 14.79 -14.86
N PRO A 67 2.83 13.98 -14.61
CA PRO A 67 2.68 12.71 -13.88
C PRO A 67 2.44 12.93 -12.39
N VAL A 68 1.70 12.02 -11.77
CA VAL A 68 1.50 11.93 -10.32
C VAL A 68 1.60 10.48 -9.88
N LEU A 69 2.51 10.16 -8.97
CA LEU A 69 2.59 8.84 -8.33
C LEU A 69 1.62 8.77 -7.16
N MET A 70 0.82 7.70 -7.09
CA MET A 70 -0.19 7.53 -6.03
C MET A 70 -0.05 6.18 -5.33
N TRP A 71 0.09 6.21 -4.00
CA TRP A 71 0.26 5.06 -3.12
C TRP A 71 -0.90 4.88 -2.15
N HIS A 72 -1.49 3.68 -2.10
CA HIS A 72 -2.54 3.28 -1.15
C HIS A 72 -2.01 2.96 0.24
N GLY A 73 -2.90 2.68 1.19
CA GLY A 73 -2.61 2.19 2.54
C GLY A 73 -2.95 0.72 2.78
N ALA A 74 -2.67 0.22 3.98
CA ALA A 74 -3.02 -1.13 4.41
C ALA A 74 -4.46 -1.19 4.96
N PRO A 75 -5.18 -2.28 4.72
CA PRO A 75 -4.89 -3.45 3.88
C PRO A 75 -5.41 -3.27 2.43
N GLN A 76 -5.51 -2.04 1.96
CA GLN A 76 -6.10 -1.67 0.68
C GLN A 76 -5.19 -2.03 -0.52
N SER A 77 -5.59 -1.62 -1.71
CA SER A 77 -4.87 -1.67 -2.98
C SER A 77 -5.09 -0.39 -3.76
N LEU A 78 -4.51 -0.29 -4.94
CA LEU A 78 -4.64 0.89 -5.83
C LEU A 78 -6.10 1.29 -6.15
N ILE A 79 -7.07 0.37 -6.00
CA ILE A 79 -8.48 0.70 -6.24
C ILE A 79 -9.07 1.71 -5.24
N THR A 80 -8.37 2.02 -4.15
CA THR A 80 -8.78 3.07 -3.21
C THR A 80 -8.93 4.44 -3.89
N TRP A 81 -8.24 4.65 -5.02
CA TRP A 81 -8.26 5.89 -5.78
C TRP A 81 -9.44 6.01 -6.77
N ARG A 82 -10.23 4.94 -6.97
CA ARG A 82 -11.28 4.84 -8.01
C ARG A 82 -12.28 6.00 -8.01
N LEU A 83 -12.59 6.58 -6.84
CA LEU A 83 -13.57 7.65 -6.74
C LEU A 83 -13.03 9.03 -7.13
N ILE A 84 -11.71 9.25 -7.03
CA ILE A 84 -11.09 10.54 -7.37
C ILE A 84 -10.27 10.49 -8.66
N ALA A 85 -9.79 9.32 -9.04
CA ALA A 85 -8.94 9.15 -10.22
C ALA A 85 -9.59 9.62 -11.54
N PRO A 86 -10.88 9.33 -11.84
CA PRO A 86 -11.49 9.75 -13.08
C PRO A 86 -11.49 11.27 -13.29
N ASP A 87 -11.69 12.01 -12.21
CA ASP A 87 -11.69 13.47 -12.27
C ASP A 87 -10.28 14.06 -12.26
N LEU A 88 -9.38 13.48 -11.47
CA LEU A 88 -7.99 13.95 -11.40
C LEU A 88 -7.23 13.67 -12.70
N ALA A 89 -7.56 12.58 -13.40
CA ALA A 89 -6.99 12.18 -14.70
C ALA A 89 -7.32 13.16 -15.85
N LYS A 90 -8.26 14.08 -15.65
CA LYS A 90 -8.52 15.16 -16.62
C LYS A 90 -7.39 16.20 -16.67
N ASP A 91 -6.62 16.30 -15.61
CA ASP A 91 -5.53 17.28 -15.45
C ASP A 91 -4.13 16.65 -15.40
N PHE A 92 -4.04 15.35 -15.05
CA PHE A 92 -2.77 14.68 -14.74
C PHE A 92 -2.70 13.28 -15.33
N THR A 93 -1.49 12.79 -15.59
CA THR A 93 -1.21 11.37 -15.79
C THR A 93 -1.03 10.72 -14.43
N LEU A 94 -2.00 9.90 -14.01
CA LEU A 94 -1.98 9.21 -12.73
C LEU A 94 -1.26 7.88 -12.87
N VAL A 95 -0.28 7.61 -11.99
CA VAL A 95 0.41 6.33 -11.85
C VAL A 95 0.04 5.80 -10.46
N MET A 96 -1.03 5.01 -10.40
CA MET A 96 -1.55 4.42 -9.17
C MET A 96 -0.95 3.02 -9.01
N CYS A 97 -0.21 2.79 -7.94
CA CYS A 97 0.51 1.55 -7.75
C CYS A 97 0.06 0.79 -6.51
N ASP A 98 0.07 -0.53 -6.59
CA ASP A 98 0.10 -1.36 -5.40
C ASP A 98 1.50 -1.34 -4.80
N LEU A 99 1.61 -1.11 -3.49
CA LEU A 99 2.87 -1.24 -2.77
C LEU A 99 3.41 -2.67 -2.89
N ARG A 100 4.75 -2.87 -2.89
CA ARG A 100 5.29 -4.23 -2.76
C ARG A 100 4.67 -4.92 -1.55
N GLY A 101 4.33 -6.19 -1.67
CA GLY A 101 3.67 -6.95 -0.62
C GLY A 101 2.16 -6.79 -0.58
N TYR A 102 1.58 -5.83 -1.29
CA TYR A 102 0.14 -5.54 -1.30
C TYR A 102 -0.45 -5.74 -2.70
N GLY A 103 -1.78 -5.81 -2.74
CA GLY A 103 -2.52 -5.90 -3.99
C GLY A 103 -1.99 -6.99 -4.91
N ASP A 104 -1.81 -6.67 -6.17
CA ASP A 104 -1.24 -7.55 -7.18
C ASP A 104 0.26 -7.35 -7.41
N SER A 105 0.94 -6.47 -6.67
CA SER A 105 2.40 -6.39 -6.66
C SER A 105 3.04 -7.65 -6.08
N SER A 106 4.29 -7.92 -6.45
CA SER A 106 5.03 -9.09 -5.94
C SER A 106 5.31 -9.01 -4.43
N LYS A 107 5.53 -10.18 -3.82
CA LYS A 107 5.82 -10.37 -2.40
C LYS A 107 7.23 -10.95 -2.28
N PRO A 108 8.27 -10.10 -2.32
CA PRO A 108 9.65 -10.57 -2.19
C PRO A 108 9.88 -11.20 -0.79
N PRO A 109 10.93 -12.02 -0.62
CA PRO A 109 11.33 -12.50 0.70
C PRO A 109 11.58 -11.36 1.68
N ASP A 110 11.43 -11.62 2.99
CA ASP A 110 11.47 -10.62 4.06
C ASP A 110 12.76 -9.80 4.10
N GLY A 111 13.88 -10.46 3.80
CA GLY A 111 15.22 -9.91 4.01
C GLY A 111 15.62 -9.91 5.50
N GLU A 112 16.89 -9.62 5.77
CA GLU A 112 17.38 -9.50 7.14
C GLU A 112 16.71 -8.32 7.85
N ASN A 113 16.19 -8.53 9.06
CA ASN A 113 15.49 -7.52 9.86
C ASN A 113 14.33 -6.85 9.10
N HIS A 114 13.56 -7.60 8.32
CA HIS A 114 12.41 -7.12 7.53
C HIS A 114 12.80 -6.09 6.45
N ALA A 115 14.07 -6.05 6.04
CA ALA A 115 14.63 -4.97 5.23
C ALA A 115 13.90 -4.76 3.90
N ASN A 116 13.42 -5.84 3.26
CA ASN A 116 12.74 -5.77 1.99
C ASN A 116 11.35 -5.10 2.07
N TYR A 117 10.78 -4.99 3.26
CA TYR A 117 9.50 -4.31 3.52
C TYR A 117 9.66 -2.97 4.24
N SER A 118 10.91 -2.50 4.43
CA SER A 118 11.16 -1.16 4.95
C SER A 118 10.78 -0.09 3.93
N LYS A 119 10.58 1.13 4.40
CA LYS A 119 10.13 2.24 3.55
C LYS A 119 11.18 2.67 2.52
N ARG A 120 12.48 2.36 2.72
CA ARG A 120 13.54 2.67 1.75
C ARG A 120 13.39 1.92 0.43
N PRO A 121 13.38 0.57 0.39
CA PRO A 121 13.17 -0.15 -0.85
C PRO A 121 11.77 0.09 -1.44
N MET A 122 10.74 0.32 -0.60
CA MET A 122 9.43 0.70 -1.12
C MET A 122 9.45 2.07 -1.81
N ALA A 123 10.20 3.03 -1.28
CA ALA A 123 10.39 4.33 -1.91
C ALA A 123 11.17 4.22 -3.23
N LEU A 124 12.21 3.38 -3.26
CA LEU A 124 12.98 3.11 -4.46
C LEU A 124 12.12 2.49 -5.56
N ASP A 125 11.17 1.58 -5.23
CA ASP A 125 10.22 1.05 -6.22
C ASP A 125 9.49 2.17 -6.95
N GLY A 126 9.00 3.18 -6.24
CA GLY A 126 8.32 4.30 -6.86
C GLY A 126 9.21 5.15 -7.75
N VAL A 127 10.45 5.37 -7.36
CA VAL A 127 11.43 6.07 -8.19
C VAL A 127 11.70 5.29 -9.48
N GLU A 128 11.87 3.97 -9.38
CA GLU A 128 12.15 3.10 -10.53
C GLU A 128 10.93 2.94 -11.44
N VAL A 129 9.71 2.83 -10.88
CA VAL A 129 8.45 2.83 -11.64
C VAL A 129 8.33 4.11 -12.46
N MET A 130 8.53 5.26 -11.85
CA MET A 130 8.40 6.53 -12.54
C MET A 130 9.52 6.74 -13.58
N ALA A 131 10.74 6.28 -13.29
CA ALA A 131 11.84 6.29 -14.25
C ALA A 131 11.57 5.39 -15.46
N HIS A 132 11.01 4.18 -15.25
CA HIS A 132 10.59 3.28 -16.32
C HIS A 132 9.58 3.96 -17.27
N LEU A 133 8.67 4.76 -16.71
CA LEU A 133 7.68 5.52 -17.47
C LEU A 133 8.22 6.82 -18.08
N GLY A 134 9.52 7.13 -17.91
CA GLY A 134 10.19 8.31 -18.45
C GLY A 134 10.04 9.57 -17.60
N TYR A 135 9.58 9.45 -16.34
CA TYR A 135 9.38 10.59 -15.43
C TYR A 135 10.53 10.72 -14.42
N ASN A 136 11.29 11.83 -14.50
CA ASN A 136 12.44 12.05 -13.64
C ASN A 136 12.13 12.84 -12.37
N ARG A 137 11.04 13.63 -12.35
CA ARG A 137 10.60 14.40 -11.20
C ARG A 137 9.07 14.49 -11.22
N PHE A 138 8.43 14.18 -10.09
CA PHE A 138 6.99 14.01 -10.00
C PHE A 138 6.45 14.31 -8.60
N PRO A 139 5.19 14.77 -8.47
CA PRO A 139 4.45 14.76 -7.22
C PRO A 139 4.12 13.34 -6.75
N VAL A 140 4.05 13.18 -5.43
CA VAL A 140 3.63 11.94 -4.77
C VAL A 140 2.40 12.22 -3.91
N VAL A 141 1.38 11.37 -4.02
CA VAL A 141 0.20 11.34 -3.16
C VAL A 141 0.15 9.99 -2.47
N GLY A 142 0.15 9.97 -1.15
CA GLY A 142 0.15 8.73 -0.39
C GLY A 142 -0.87 8.71 0.75
N HIS A 143 -1.63 7.63 0.83
CA HIS A 143 -2.52 7.36 1.95
C HIS A 143 -1.89 6.34 2.91
N ASP A 144 -2.00 6.53 4.21
CA ASP A 144 -1.55 5.61 5.28
C ASP A 144 -0.13 5.05 5.01
N ARG A 145 0.06 3.74 4.78
CA ARG A 145 1.36 3.13 4.50
C ARG A 145 2.05 3.78 3.30
N GLY A 146 1.28 4.10 2.24
CA GLY A 146 1.78 4.80 1.07
C GLY A 146 2.24 6.23 1.35
N GLY A 147 1.61 6.94 2.29
CA GLY A 147 2.07 8.24 2.75
C GLY A 147 3.43 8.16 3.47
N ARG A 148 3.68 7.07 4.23
CA ARG A 148 4.98 6.80 4.86
C ARG A 148 6.07 6.49 3.85
N VAL A 149 5.72 5.74 2.78
CA VAL A 149 6.62 5.51 1.64
C VAL A 149 6.93 6.82 0.93
N GLY A 150 5.92 7.68 0.69
CA GLY A 150 6.09 9.01 0.10
C GLY A 150 7.00 9.91 0.94
N ARG A 151 6.83 9.90 2.29
CA ARG A 151 7.74 10.61 3.20
C ARG A 151 9.18 10.14 3.05
N ARG A 152 9.40 8.84 3.06
CA ARG A 152 10.75 8.26 2.89
C ARG A 152 11.34 8.59 1.53
N MET A 153 10.52 8.56 0.47
CA MET A 153 10.95 8.95 -0.87
C MET A 153 11.39 10.42 -0.91
N ALA A 154 10.65 11.32 -0.29
CA ALA A 154 10.99 12.74 -0.25
C ALA A 154 12.27 13.03 0.55
N LEU A 155 12.62 12.21 1.55
CA LEU A 155 13.85 12.32 2.32
C LEU A 155 15.08 11.72 1.61
N ASP A 156 14.91 10.57 0.94
CA ASP A 156 16.02 9.85 0.32
C ASP A 156 16.25 10.27 -1.15
N HIS A 157 15.22 10.77 -1.84
CA HIS A 157 15.25 11.19 -3.25
C HIS A 157 14.64 12.59 -3.46
N PRO A 158 15.17 13.64 -2.79
CA PRO A 158 14.59 14.99 -2.86
C PRO A 158 14.62 15.61 -4.26
N ASP A 159 15.50 15.15 -5.13
CA ASP A 159 15.57 15.53 -6.54
C ASP A 159 14.43 14.94 -7.39
N LYS A 160 13.83 13.83 -6.95
CA LYS A 160 12.74 13.14 -7.65
C LYS A 160 11.36 13.62 -7.22
N VAL A 161 11.16 13.96 -5.95
CA VAL A 161 9.86 14.35 -5.41
C VAL A 161 9.64 15.86 -5.57
N ALA A 162 8.73 16.24 -6.46
CA ALA A 162 8.38 17.64 -6.69
C ALA A 162 7.46 18.22 -5.62
N LYS A 163 6.49 17.43 -5.14
CA LYS A 163 5.52 17.75 -4.07
C LYS A 163 5.13 16.45 -3.37
N LEU A 164 4.77 16.54 -2.10
CA LEU A 164 4.27 15.39 -1.33
C LEU A 164 2.91 15.74 -0.71
N ALA A 165 1.89 14.93 -0.98
CA ALA A 165 0.63 14.94 -0.24
C ALA A 165 0.47 13.65 0.54
N VAL A 166 0.17 13.75 1.85
CA VAL A 166 -0.06 12.62 2.74
C VAL A 166 -1.46 12.67 3.34
N LEU A 167 -2.14 11.52 3.40
CA LEU A 167 -3.52 11.41 3.85
C LEU A 167 -3.60 10.58 5.14
N ASP A 168 -4.18 11.18 6.15
CA ASP A 168 -4.58 10.65 7.47
C ASP A 168 -3.48 9.90 8.23
N ILE A 169 -2.29 10.47 8.26
CA ILE A 169 -1.16 9.97 9.03
C ILE A 169 -0.37 11.07 9.73
N VAL A 170 0.38 10.68 10.74
CA VAL A 170 1.58 11.38 11.25
C VAL A 170 2.79 10.44 11.13
N PRO A 171 4.04 10.93 11.16
CA PRO A 171 5.23 10.09 11.02
C PRO A 171 5.27 8.91 11.99
N ALA A 172 5.78 7.75 11.54
CA ALA A 172 5.77 6.52 12.34
C ALA A 172 6.61 6.65 13.62
N HIS A 173 7.78 7.29 13.53
CA HIS A 173 8.63 7.51 14.69
C HIS A 173 7.92 8.36 15.77
N TYR A 174 7.11 9.34 15.36
CA TYR A 174 6.33 10.14 16.32
C TYR A 174 5.29 9.27 17.04
N LEU A 175 4.57 8.41 16.31
CA LEU A 175 3.58 7.50 16.89
C LEU A 175 4.22 6.53 17.89
N TYR A 176 5.34 5.91 17.53
CA TYR A 176 6.02 4.94 18.39
C TYR A 176 6.69 5.59 19.60
N SER A 177 7.12 6.84 19.53
CA SER A 177 7.71 7.58 20.67
C SER A 177 6.67 8.25 21.57
N HIS A 178 5.40 8.38 21.12
CA HIS A 178 4.31 9.01 21.87
C HIS A 178 3.10 8.06 22.01
N VAL A 179 3.36 6.82 22.40
CA VAL A 179 2.31 5.82 22.60
C VAL A 179 1.45 6.19 23.81
N THR A 180 0.16 6.37 23.59
CA THR A 180 -0.86 6.58 24.61
C THR A 180 -1.86 5.44 24.61
N ILE A 181 -2.61 5.29 25.70
CA ILE A 181 -3.67 4.27 25.77
C ILE A 181 -4.75 4.48 24.70
N ASP A 182 -5.03 5.72 24.32
CA ASP A 182 -6.01 6.03 23.28
C ASP A 182 -5.49 5.70 21.90
N PHE A 183 -4.18 5.88 21.65
CA PHE A 183 -3.54 5.35 20.44
C PHE A 183 -3.60 3.82 20.39
N VAL A 184 -3.25 3.14 21.49
CA VAL A 184 -3.33 1.67 21.54
C VAL A 184 -4.76 1.18 21.29
N ARG A 185 -5.78 1.82 21.87
CA ARG A 185 -7.19 1.47 21.63
C ARG A 185 -7.60 1.62 20.17
N ALA A 186 -7.13 2.70 19.51
CA ALA A 186 -7.47 2.99 18.12
C ALA A 186 -6.68 2.12 17.11
N TYR A 187 -5.42 1.79 17.45
CA TYR A 187 -4.47 1.13 16.56
C TYR A 187 -3.83 -0.12 17.16
N PHE A 188 -4.60 -0.90 17.94
CA PHE A 188 -4.11 -2.13 18.56
C PHE A 188 -3.48 -3.11 17.57
N HIS A 189 -3.99 -3.15 16.34
CA HIS A 189 -3.47 -3.98 15.27
C HIS A 189 -1.99 -3.71 14.94
N TRP A 190 -1.50 -2.47 15.14
CA TRP A 190 -0.08 -2.15 14.94
C TRP A 190 0.81 -3.01 15.82
N PHE A 191 0.42 -3.20 17.08
CA PHE A 191 1.17 -4.02 18.05
C PHE A 191 0.94 -5.51 17.81
N ASN A 192 -0.26 -5.89 17.41
CA ASN A 192 -0.58 -7.30 17.11
C ASN A 192 0.25 -7.83 15.94
N TYR A 193 0.44 -7.04 14.89
CA TYR A 193 1.20 -7.44 13.70
C TYR A 193 2.72 -7.52 13.93
N LEU A 194 3.23 -6.98 15.04
CA LEU A 194 4.64 -7.11 15.43
C LEU A 194 4.98 -8.46 16.04
N ARG A 195 4.00 -9.26 16.43
CA ARG A 195 4.23 -10.59 16.96
C ARG A 195 4.94 -11.47 15.92
N ALA A 196 5.66 -12.49 16.41
CA ALA A 196 6.36 -13.43 15.54
C ALA A 196 5.40 -14.17 14.60
N ALA A 197 5.83 -14.35 13.35
CA ALA A 197 5.14 -15.20 12.40
C ALA A 197 5.13 -16.67 12.91
N PRO A 198 4.08 -17.44 12.58
CA PRO A 198 2.89 -17.09 11.77
C PRO A 198 1.68 -16.71 12.64
N GLY A 199 1.86 -16.22 13.86
CA GLY A 199 0.77 -15.94 14.80
C GLY A 199 -0.29 -14.98 14.22
N PRO A 200 0.05 -13.71 14.01
CA PRO A 200 -0.90 -12.71 13.48
C PRO A 200 -1.36 -13.06 12.05
N GLU A 201 -0.50 -13.70 11.25
CA GLU A 201 -0.85 -14.10 9.89
C GLU A 201 -2.02 -15.11 9.87
N ASN A 202 -1.99 -16.11 10.74
CA ASN A 202 -3.06 -17.12 10.83
C ASN A 202 -4.38 -16.51 11.31
N GLU A 203 -4.32 -15.59 12.28
CA GLU A 203 -5.50 -14.89 12.80
C GLU A 203 -6.15 -14.02 11.71
N LEU A 204 -5.33 -13.26 10.96
CA LEU A 204 -5.79 -12.42 9.87
C LEU A 204 -6.36 -13.24 8.71
N LYS A 205 -5.70 -14.34 8.35
CA LYS A 205 -6.17 -15.22 7.28
C LYS A 205 -7.55 -15.76 7.58
N ALA A 206 -7.76 -16.30 8.76
CA ALA A 206 -9.09 -16.81 9.16
C ALA A 206 -10.17 -15.73 9.15
N THR A 207 -9.83 -14.52 9.61
CA THR A 207 -10.73 -13.36 9.63
C THR A 207 -11.08 -12.89 8.21
N ASN A 208 -10.08 -12.75 7.35
CA ASN A 208 -10.25 -12.22 5.98
C ASN A 208 -10.94 -13.24 5.07
N GLU A 209 -10.67 -14.55 5.21
CA GLU A 209 -11.40 -15.61 4.48
C GLU A 209 -12.88 -15.63 4.87
N ALA A 210 -13.18 -15.51 6.17
CA ALA A 210 -14.56 -15.43 6.64
C ALA A 210 -15.26 -14.14 6.16
N ALA A 211 -14.55 -13.04 6.03
CA ALA A 211 -15.07 -11.79 5.48
C ALA A 211 -15.32 -11.92 3.96
N LEU A 212 -14.38 -12.51 3.22
CA LEU A 212 -14.50 -12.74 1.78
C LEU A 212 -15.71 -13.63 1.44
N ALA A 213 -15.94 -14.68 2.23
CA ALA A 213 -17.09 -15.58 2.05
C ALA A 213 -18.45 -14.86 2.23
N ARG A 214 -18.48 -13.76 2.99
CA ARG A 214 -19.69 -12.96 3.26
C ARG A 214 -19.80 -11.69 2.45
N ALA A 215 -18.74 -11.29 1.76
CA ALA A 215 -18.71 -10.06 1.00
C ALA A 215 -19.70 -10.09 -0.17
N THR A 216 -20.58 -9.09 -0.25
CA THR A 216 -21.55 -8.90 -1.34
C THR A 216 -21.17 -7.72 -2.23
N ASP A 217 -20.49 -6.75 -1.68
CA ASP A 217 -19.99 -5.58 -2.38
C ASP A 217 -18.72 -5.89 -3.20
N GLU A 218 -18.67 -5.42 -4.44
CA GLU A 218 -17.59 -5.70 -5.38
C GLU A 218 -16.24 -5.12 -4.93
N VAL A 219 -16.24 -3.90 -4.40
CA VAL A 219 -15.03 -3.23 -3.93
C VAL A 219 -14.47 -3.96 -2.71
N GLN A 220 -15.35 -4.36 -1.79
CA GLN A 220 -14.95 -5.16 -0.64
C GLN A 220 -14.37 -6.51 -1.07
N ARG A 221 -14.98 -7.18 -2.03
CA ARG A 221 -14.46 -8.45 -2.59
C ARG A 221 -13.08 -8.25 -3.20
N GLU A 222 -12.86 -7.16 -3.93
CA GLU A 222 -11.56 -6.90 -4.55
C GLU A 222 -10.47 -6.61 -3.51
N TYR A 223 -10.76 -5.85 -2.44
CA TYR A 223 -9.83 -5.70 -1.33
C TYR A 223 -9.52 -7.03 -0.64
N LEU A 224 -10.53 -7.85 -0.39
CA LEU A 224 -10.35 -9.14 0.28
C LEU A 224 -9.71 -10.18 -0.63
N ARG A 225 -9.89 -10.11 -1.96
CA ARG A 225 -9.23 -11.01 -2.91
C ARG A 225 -7.73 -11.05 -2.71
N THR A 226 -7.12 -9.90 -2.52
CA THR A 226 -5.67 -9.80 -2.28
C THR A 226 -5.35 -9.95 -0.80
N SER A 227 -6.02 -9.22 0.09
CA SER A 227 -5.69 -9.19 1.51
C SER A 227 -6.04 -10.47 2.29
N ALA A 228 -6.72 -11.46 1.68
CA ALA A 228 -6.99 -12.76 2.29
C ALA A 228 -5.97 -13.85 1.92
N THR A 229 -5.00 -13.57 1.05
CA THR A 229 -3.93 -14.55 0.75
C THR A 229 -2.84 -14.50 1.82
N MET A 230 -2.24 -15.66 2.13
CA MET A 230 -1.19 -15.74 3.15
C MET A 230 0.01 -14.87 2.80
N GLU A 231 0.37 -14.80 1.52
CA GLU A 231 1.51 -14.04 1.03
C GLU A 231 1.31 -12.53 1.23
N ASN A 232 0.11 -12.01 0.94
CA ASN A 232 -0.22 -10.59 1.19
C ASN A 232 -0.29 -10.27 2.69
N ILE A 233 -0.88 -11.17 3.48
CA ILE A 233 -0.99 -11.01 4.94
C ILE A 233 0.40 -10.99 5.56
N HIS A 234 1.28 -11.93 5.18
CA HIS A 234 2.64 -12.00 5.69
C HIS A 234 3.43 -10.74 5.31
N ALA A 235 3.40 -10.34 4.04
CA ALA A 235 4.05 -9.12 3.56
C ALA A 235 3.56 -7.86 4.29
N MET A 236 2.26 -7.76 4.58
CA MET A 236 1.72 -6.67 5.40
C MET A 236 2.27 -6.71 6.82
N CYS A 237 2.31 -7.88 7.48
CA CYS A 237 2.91 -7.98 8.82
C CYS A 237 4.41 -7.60 8.79
N GLU A 238 5.14 -8.01 7.76
CA GLU A 238 6.54 -7.63 7.56
C GLU A 238 6.73 -6.11 7.41
N ASP A 239 5.84 -5.42 6.71
CA ASP A 239 5.83 -3.96 6.61
C ASP A 239 5.65 -3.29 7.99
N TYR A 240 4.78 -3.84 8.86
CA TYR A 240 4.62 -3.33 10.23
C TYR A 240 5.85 -3.65 11.09
N ARG A 241 6.44 -4.85 10.98
CA ARG A 241 7.68 -5.23 11.68
C ARG A 241 8.85 -4.34 11.26
N ALA A 242 9.01 -4.09 9.95
CA ALA A 242 10.00 -3.14 9.42
C ALA A 242 9.80 -1.73 10.00
N SER A 243 8.55 -1.26 10.08
CA SER A 243 8.22 0.06 10.62
C SER A 243 8.59 0.24 12.07
N ALA A 244 8.49 -0.83 12.89
CA ALA A 244 8.82 -0.80 14.30
C ALA A 244 10.30 -1.14 14.59
N SER A 245 11.11 -1.35 13.57
CA SER A 245 12.52 -1.76 13.71
C SER A 245 13.45 -0.94 12.83
N ILE A 246 13.69 -1.37 11.59
CA ILE A 246 14.66 -0.75 10.68
C ILE A 246 14.24 0.67 10.28
N ASP A 247 12.95 0.94 10.07
CA ASP A 247 12.46 2.26 9.71
C ASP A 247 12.63 3.27 10.85
N LEU A 248 12.42 2.85 12.11
CA LEU A 248 12.69 3.72 13.27
C LEU A 248 14.16 4.12 13.35
N LYS A 249 15.08 3.18 13.12
CA LYS A 249 16.53 3.48 13.11
C LYS A 249 16.89 4.45 12.00
N ASN A 250 16.27 4.30 10.82
CA ASN A 250 16.46 5.24 9.72
C ASN A 250 15.92 6.63 10.06
N ASP A 251 14.74 6.71 10.68
CA ASP A 251 14.12 7.97 11.09
C ASP A 251 14.93 8.66 12.19
N GLU A 252 15.41 7.92 13.20
CA GLU A 252 16.29 8.44 14.25
C GLU A 252 17.59 9.03 13.67
N ALA A 253 18.20 8.35 12.70
CA ALA A 253 19.40 8.85 12.02
C ALA A 253 19.13 10.13 11.24
N ASP A 254 18.01 10.23 10.54
CA ASP A 254 17.62 11.40 9.77
C ASP A 254 17.28 12.60 10.69
N ILE A 255 16.57 12.36 11.79
CA ILE A 255 16.26 13.38 12.81
C ILE A 255 17.55 13.91 13.42
N LYS A 256 18.48 13.02 13.81
CA LYS A 256 19.80 13.40 14.35
C LYS A 256 20.63 14.21 13.35
N ALA A 257 20.49 13.93 12.08
CA ALA A 257 21.14 14.68 10.99
C ALA A 257 20.41 15.99 10.62
N GLY A 258 19.28 16.30 11.25
CA GLY A 258 18.45 17.48 10.92
C GLY A 258 17.82 17.43 9.54
N LYS A 259 17.68 16.25 8.94
CA LYS A 259 17.04 16.09 7.63
C LYS A 259 15.59 16.50 7.65
N LYS A 260 15.16 17.26 6.64
CA LYS A 260 13.75 17.67 6.45
C LYS A 260 13.34 17.49 5.01
N ILE A 261 12.03 17.29 4.81
CA ILE A 261 11.41 17.26 3.48
C ILE A 261 11.52 18.66 2.86
N GLN A 262 12.16 18.76 1.70
CA GLN A 262 12.46 20.03 1.03
C GLN A 262 11.36 20.48 0.08
N CYS A 263 10.60 19.55 -0.51
CA CYS A 263 9.49 19.88 -1.39
C CYS A 263 8.26 20.37 -0.61
N PRO A 264 7.33 21.12 -1.24
CA PRO A 264 6.04 21.43 -0.64
C PRO A 264 5.33 20.16 -0.15
N LEU A 265 4.78 20.21 1.06
CA LEU A 265 4.07 19.12 1.72
C LEU A 265 2.65 19.54 2.07
N LEU A 266 1.67 18.76 1.65
CA LEU A 266 0.28 18.85 2.05
C LEU A 266 -0.06 17.67 2.98
N THR A 267 -0.60 17.94 4.16
CA THR A 267 -1.19 16.91 5.02
C THR A 267 -2.70 17.11 5.12
N LEU A 268 -3.47 16.05 4.81
CA LEU A 268 -4.92 16.01 4.99
C LEU A 268 -5.27 14.90 5.98
N TRP A 269 -6.21 15.16 6.89
CA TRP A 269 -6.62 14.16 7.87
C TRP A 269 -8.11 14.20 8.12
N ALA A 270 -8.68 13.09 8.58
CA ALA A 270 -10.06 13.03 9.04
C ALA A 270 -10.18 13.83 10.34
N ALA A 271 -10.87 14.97 10.29
CA ALA A 271 -10.97 15.92 11.42
C ALA A 271 -11.51 15.24 12.70
N ASN A 272 -12.49 14.35 12.54
CA ASN A 272 -13.09 13.56 13.62
C ASN A 272 -12.57 12.12 13.68
N GLY A 273 -11.57 11.77 12.87
CA GLY A 273 -10.87 10.49 12.87
C GLY A 273 -9.88 10.37 14.03
N ALA A 274 -9.22 9.22 14.12
CA ALA A 274 -8.26 8.99 15.20
C ALA A 274 -7.07 9.96 15.12
N MET A 275 -6.55 10.24 13.91
CA MET A 275 -5.44 11.18 13.74
C MET A 275 -5.82 12.59 14.23
N GLY A 276 -6.96 13.14 13.79
CA GLY A 276 -7.38 14.49 14.16
C GLY A 276 -7.77 14.65 15.63
N ARG A 277 -8.22 13.56 16.30
CA ARG A 277 -8.57 13.61 17.72
C ARG A 277 -7.38 13.43 18.66
N LEU A 278 -6.38 12.67 18.23
CA LEU A 278 -5.26 12.29 19.09
C LEU A 278 -4.05 13.21 18.93
N TYR A 279 -3.93 13.90 17.79
CA TYR A 279 -2.70 14.62 17.44
C TYR A 279 -2.98 15.99 16.82
N ASP A 280 -2.09 16.95 17.08
CA ASP A 280 -1.96 18.15 16.24
C ASP A 280 -1.17 17.77 14.97
N VAL A 281 -1.91 17.22 13.99
CA VAL A 281 -1.34 16.67 12.76
C VAL A 281 -0.49 17.70 12.03
N LEU A 282 -0.97 18.95 11.93
CA LEU A 282 -0.25 19.99 11.21
C LEU A 282 1.05 20.39 11.92
N ALA A 283 1.02 20.55 13.24
CA ALA A 283 2.22 20.88 14.01
C ALA A 283 3.29 19.80 13.86
N ILE A 284 2.91 18.53 13.98
CA ILE A 284 3.83 17.38 13.81
C ILE A 284 4.48 17.40 12.43
N TRP A 285 3.70 17.61 11.35
CA TRP A 285 4.26 17.64 10.00
C TRP A 285 5.14 18.88 9.74
N LYS A 286 4.92 20.01 10.42
CA LYS A 286 5.80 21.18 10.37
C LYS A 286 7.19 20.91 10.92
N GLU A 287 7.35 19.94 11.80
CA GLU A 287 8.67 19.47 12.25
C GLU A 287 9.41 18.66 11.18
N GLU A 288 8.68 18.06 10.22
CA GLU A 288 9.21 17.18 9.19
C GLU A 288 9.60 17.89 7.88
N GLY A 289 8.99 19.02 7.57
CA GLY A 289 9.16 19.70 6.29
C GLY A 289 9.38 21.20 6.40
N VAL A 290 10.01 21.79 5.38
CA VAL A 290 10.30 23.23 5.34
C VAL A 290 9.12 24.07 4.84
N ASN A 291 8.21 23.48 4.08
CA ASN A 291 7.02 24.14 3.52
C ASN A 291 5.81 23.21 3.66
N VAL A 292 5.09 23.34 4.75
CA VAL A 292 3.98 22.44 5.13
C VAL A 292 2.68 23.18 5.22
N SER A 293 1.68 22.67 4.53
CA SER A 293 0.28 23.08 4.63
C SER A 293 -0.62 21.88 4.94
N GLY A 294 -1.83 22.12 5.41
CA GLY A 294 -2.77 21.03 5.66
C GLY A 294 -4.01 21.46 6.39
N LYS A 295 -5.00 20.57 6.41
CA LYS A 295 -6.25 20.75 7.16
C LYS A 295 -6.98 19.44 7.40
N GLY A 296 -7.85 19.42 8.39
CA GLY A 296 -8.82 18.35 8.60
C GLY A 296 -9.95 18.41 7.58
N LEU A 297 -10.35 17.23 7.10
CA LEU A 297 -11.51 17.04 6.21
C LEU A 297 -12.59 16.23 6.91
N PRO A 298 -13.86 16.29 6.45
CA PRO A 298 -14.87 15.33 6.87
C PRO A 298 -14.48 13.92 6.40
N GLY A 299 -15.07 12.89 7.00
CA GLY A 299 -14.82 11.50 6.60
C GLY A 299 -14.07 10.69 7.66
N ASN A 300 -13.55 9.57 7.23
CA ASN A 300 -12.82 8.61 8.06
C ASN A 300 -11.37 8.44 7.55
N HIS A 301 -10.66 7.43 8.07
CA HIS A 301 -9.26 7.16 7.72
C HIS A 301 -9.00 7.10 6.19
N SER A 302 -9.92 6.54 5.41
CA SER A 302 -9.82 6.50 3.94
C SER A 302 -10.49 7.74 3.32
N LEU A 303 -9.89 8.91 3.44
CA LEU A 303 -10.42 10.19 2.95
C LEU A 303 -10.82 10.16 1.48
N GLN A 304 -10.01 9.51 0.64
CA GLN A 304 -10.25 9.37 -0.81
C GLN A 304 -11.50 8.57 -1.15
N GLU A 305 -12.05 7.82 -0.17
CA GLU A 305 -13.27 7.03 -0.32
C GLU A 305 -14.44 7.62 0.47
N SER A 306 -14.19 8.19 1.64
CA SER A 306 -15.23 8.67 2.56
C SER A 306 -15.58 10.15 2.39
N ALA A 307 -14.66 10.94 1.83
CA ALA A 307 -14.82 12.36 1.50
C ALA A 307 -14.15 12.65 0.13
N PRO A 308 -14.55 11.94 -0.95
CA PRO A 308 -13.85 11.98 -2.23
C PRO A 308 -13.84 13.37 -2.86
N LYS A 309 -14.91 14.13 -2.73
CA LYS A 309 -15.03 15.49 -3.29
C LYS A 309 -14.04 16.45 -2.66
N GLU A 310 -14.03 16.54 -1.35
CA GLU A 310 -13.16 17.43 -0.58
C GLU A 310 -11.69 17.02 -0.74
N THR A 311 -11.42 15.72 -0.73
CA THR A 311 -10.07 15.18 -0.93
C THR A 311 -9.54 15.48 -2.33
N LEU A 312 -10.36 15.30 -3.36
CA LEU A 312 -10.03 15.62 -4.74
C LEU A 312 -9.73 17.11 -4.92
N GLU A 313 -10.57 17.98 -4.34
CA GLU A 313 -10.42 19.44 -4.43
C GLU A 313 -9.08 19.89 -3.86
N GLU A 314 -8.73 19.44 -2.66
CA GLU A 314 -7.48 19.83 -2.00
C GLU A 314 -6.23 19.27 -2.71
N ILE A 315 -6.28 17.99 -3.12
CA ILE A 315 -5.17 17.38 -3.88
C ILE A 315 -4.99 18.12 -5.22
N ARG A 316 -6.07 18.36 -5.97
CA ARG A 316 -6.00 19.07 -7.26
C ARG A 316 -5.43 20.48 -7.11
N LYS A 317 -5.90 21.25 -6.12
CA LYS A 317 -5.40 22.59 -5.80
C LYS A 317 -3.91 22.56 -5.50
N PHE A 318 -3.47 21.64 -4.65
CA PHE A 318 -2.07 21.48 -4.27
C PHE A 318 -1.18 21.10 -5.45
N LEU A 319 -1.63 20.19 -6.30
CA LEU A 319 -0.86 19.75 -7.46
C LEU A 319 -0.71 20.86 -8.51
N LYS A 320 -1.73 21.70 -8.68
CA LYS A 320 -1.72 22.83 -9.65
C LYS A 320 -0.96 24.07 -9.15
N ALA A 321 -0.82 24.29 -7.85
CA ALA A 321 -0.05 25.38 -7.27
C ALA A 321 1.44 25.24 -7.57
#